data_22b65d5688c97090d01c4b9b23135cfd
#
_entry.id   22b65d5688c97090d01c4b9b23135cfd
#
_cell.length_a   1.000
_cell.length_b   1.000
_cell.length_c   1.000
_cell.angle_alpha   90.00
_cell.angle_beta   90.00
_cell.angle_gamma   90.00
#
_symmetry.space_group_name_H-M   'P 1'
#
loop_
_entity.id
_entity.type
_entity.pdbx_description
1 polymer ?
#
loop_
_entity_poly.entity_id
_entity_poly.type
_entity_poly.pdbx_seq_one_letter_code
_entity_poly.pdbx_strand_id
1 'polypeptide(L)'
;MFFPNFGNLIEMNAIMDDQRKDTYNSKYLIRLLADYRKSVLIILVAAALLAVLFSSSLFITPLYKSTAILYPTSSSSISKVLISTTFQSNKDILEFGESEQTEQMLQVLNSNRIRDKVIEKYNLMEHYGIKANSRYPYTKLNKLYDSRIKFHRTEYNAVRITVLDSDPALAALMANDIAELFDSTMNAMQKEVAVKAFKLVETEYNSLCNEMASLEDSLNTLRSLGVFDYESQVEMLSRQLAVELGKSNTQGVKNIQNHLDILAKYGGAYYAISEKLDHDRLQLSLVKTKYEEAKVDATEDIPHKFVVTSAFKAEHKSYPIRWIIVTLTVLATFLLLIMVLALLDRYGGFFRKEAPGAKNKTQEGKSNKGNGQ
;
A
#
# COMPACT_ATOMS: atom_id res chain seq x y z
N MET A 1 -74.50 41.71 18.04
CA MET A 1 -73.12 41.17 18.16
C MET A 1 -73.19 39.72 17.74
N PHE A 2 -72.91 39.41 16.44
CA PHE A 2 -72.97 38.06 15.88
C PHE A 2 -71.60 37.46 15.95
N PHE A 3 -71.39 36.42 16.73
CA PHE A 3 -70.13 35.60 16.67
C PHE A 3 -70.27 34.59 15.53
N PRO A 4 -69.35 34.51 14.61
CA PRO A 4 -69.33 33.47 13.59
C PRO A 4 -68.98 32.13 14.23
N ASN A 5 -69.70 31.12 13.83
CA ASN A 5 -69.70 29.76 14.35
C ASN A 5 -68.35 29.06 14.12
N PHE A 6 -67.55 28.83 15.16
CA PHE A 6 -66.26 28.18 15.16
C PHE A 6 -66.29 26.73 14.63
N GLY A 7 -67.49 26.10 14.58
CA GLY A 7 -67.67 24.74 14.04
C GLY A 7 -67.37 24.64 12.55
N ASN A 8 -67.78 25.64 11.75
CA ASN A 8 -67.59 25.63 10.31
C ASN A 8 -66.09 25.82 9.87
N LEU A 9 -65.26 26.45 10.73
CA LEU A 9 -63.83 26.61 10.46
C LEU A 9 -63.01 25.31 10.71
N ILE A 10 -63.47 24.49 11.67
CA ILE A 10 -62.88 23.18 12.00
C ILE A 10 -63.25 22.17 10.94
N GLU A 11 -64.48 22.12 10.49
CA GLU A 11 -64.88 21.25 9.39
C GLU A 11 -64.27 21.65 8.06
N MET A 12 -64.13 22.94 7.76
CA MET A 12 -63.46 23.41 6.53
C MET A 12 -61.93 23.11 6.55
N ASN A 13 -61.28 23.20 7.72
CA ASN A 13 -59.89 22.79 7.86
C ASN A 13 -59.71 21.26 7.77
N ALA A 14 -60.64 20.48 8.33
CA ALA A 14 -60.63 19.02 8.22
C ALA A 14 -60.88 18.55 6.78
N ILE A 15 -61.79 19.20 6.03
CA ILE A 15 -62.03 18.91 4.61
C ILE A 15 -60.84 19.35 3.74
N MET A 16 -60.18 20.46 4.08
CA MET A 16 -58.97 20.89 3.40
C MET A 16 -57.75 20.00 3.71
N ASP A 17 -57.66 19.42 4.88
CA ASP A 17 -56.56 18.50 5.29
C ASP A 17 -56.77 17.09 4.72
N ASP A 18 -58.02 16.66 4.58
CA ASP A 18 -58.36 15.39 3.91
C ASP A 18 -58.14 15.45 2.38
N GLN A 19 -58.46 16.58 1.77
CA GLN A 19 -58.10 16.86 0.36
C GLN A 19 -56.61 16.99 0.13
N ARG A 20 -55.83 17.36 1.15
CA ARG A 20 -54.34 17.45 1.10
C ARG A 20 -53.67 16.08 1.24
N LYS A 21 -54.29 15.11 1.90
CA LYS A 21 -53.75 13.74 2.07
C LYS A 21 -53.88 12.88 0.83
N ASP A 22 -54.81 13.18 -0.07
CA ASP A 22 -54.97 12.44 -1.32
C ASP A 22 -53.99 12.82 -2.43
N THR A 23 -53.20 13.90 -2.24
CA THR A 23 -52.35 14.49 -3.32
C THR A 23 -51.04 13.72 -3.58
N TYR A 24 -50.66 12.78 -2.73
CA TYR A 24 -49.46 11.98 -2.89
C TYR A 24 -49.65 10.48 -2.70
N ASN A 25 -50.86 9.99 -3.05
CA ASN A 25 -51.13 8.56 -2.99
C ASN A 25 -50.44 7.86 -4.18
N SER A 26 -49.77 6.71 -3.95
CA SER A 26 -49.15 5.91 -5.02
C SER A 26 -50.06 5.64 -6.20
N LYS A 27 -51.38 5.57 -5.93
CA LYS A 27 -52.42 5.45 -6.96
C LYS A 27 -52.54 6.66 -7.89
N TYR A 28 -52.24 7.87 -7.40
CA TYR A 28 -52.19 9.10 -8.20
C TYR A 28 -51.04 9.07 -9.19
N LEU A 29 -49.81 8.71 -8.72
CA LEU A 29 -48.63 8.60 -9.58
C LEU A 29 -48.81 7.54 -10.67
N ILE A 30 -49.43 6.40 -10.33
CA ILE A 30 -49.72 5.33 -11.30
C ILE A 30 -50.69 5.81 -12.38
N ARG A 31 -51.74 6.54 -12.01
CA ARG A 31 -52.71 7.09 -12.95
C ARG A 31 -52.11 8.15 -13.85
N LEU A 32 -51.29 9.04 -13.31
CA LEU A 32 -50.54 10.05 -14.06
C LEU A 32 -49.58 9.41 -15.09
N LEU A 33 -48.86 8.36 -14.68
CA LEU A 33 -47.99 7.57 -15.57
C LEU A 33 -48.80 6.85 -16.67
N ALA A 34 -49.98 6.34 -16.36
CA ALA A 34 -50.84 5.66 -17.31
C ALA A 34 -51.39 6.63 -18.39
N ASP A 35 -51.78 7.84 -17.98
CA ASP A 35 -52.28 8.86 -18.90
C ASP A 35 -51.21 9.36 -19.88
N TYR A 36 -49.94 9.50 -19.43
CA TYR A 36 -48.83 9.95 -20.23
C TYR A 36 -47.92 8.81 -20.72
N ARG A 37 -48.38 7.53 -20.68
CA ARG A 37 -47.54 6.34 -20.98
C ARG A 37 -46.81 6.41 -22.31
N LYS A 38 -47.43 6.95 -23.38
CA LYS A 38 -46.75 7.07 -24.69
C LYS A 38 -45.63 8.09 -24.67
N SER A 39 -45.82 9.26 -24.06
CA SER A 39 -44.81 10.29 -23.94
C SER A 39 -43.65 9.86 -23.03
N VAL A 40 -43.96 9.21 -21.90
CA VAL A 40 -42.96 8.65 -20.98
C VAL A 40 -42.11 7.62 -21.67
N LEU A 41 -42.72 6.69 -22.42
CA LEU A 41 -41.99 5.65 -23.16
C LEU A 41 -41.06 6.23 -24.24
N ILE A 42 -41.58 7.20 -25.01
CA ILE A 42 -40.77 7.87 -26.06
C ILE A 42 -39.56 8.59 -25.47
N ILE A 43 -39.74 9.29 -24.33
CA ILE A 43 -38.63 10.01 -23.67
C ILE A 43 -37.61 9.04 -23.08
N LEU A 44 -38.06 7.94 -22.46
CA LEU A 44 -37.15 6.91 -21.93
C LEU A 44 -36.35 6.21 -23.03
N VAL A 45 -36.98 5.88 -24.14
CA VAL A 45 -36.30 5.30 -25.30
C VAL A 45 -35.30 6.30 -25.90
N ALA A 46 -35.66 7.57 -26.03
CA ALA A 46 -34.76 8.63 -26.51
C ALA A 46 -33.56 8.80 -25.52
N ALA A 47 -33.81 8.82 -24.25
CA ALA A 47 -32.77 8.90 -23.23
C ALA A 47 -31.82 7.67 -23.26
N ALA A 48 -32.36 6.47 -23.48
CA ALA A 48 -31.54 5.27 -23.63
C ALA A 48 -30.67 5.32 -24.88
N LEU A 49 -31.22 5.77 -26.05
CA LEU A 49 -30.46 5.94 -27.27
C LEU A 49 -29.34 6.98 -27.11
N LEU A 50 -29.64 8.13 -26.51
CA LEU A 50 -28.65 9.16 -26.22
C LEU A 50 -27.56 8.62 -25.27
N ALA A 51 -27.93 7.88 -24.20
CA ALA A 51 -26.96 7.28 -23.29
C ALA A 51 -26.03 6.29 -24.00
N VAL A 52 -26.53 5.48 -24.94
CA VAL A 52 -25.71 4.58 -25.78
C VAL A 52 -24.76 5.36 -26.65
N LEU A 53 -25.24 6.44 -27.31
CA LEU A 53 -24.41 7.31 -28.17
C LEU A 53 -23.28 7.98 -27.36
N PHE A 54 -23.59 8.62 -26.21
CA PHE A 54 -22.60 9.29 -25.37
C PHE A 54 -21.65 8.32 -24.67
N SER A 55 -22.08 7.08 -24.40
CA SER A 55 -21.21 6.01 -23.86
C SER A 55 -20.35 5.32 -24.93
N SER A 56 -20.43 5.73 -26.18
CA SER A 56 -19.61 5.15 -27.25
C SER A 56 -18.13 5.54 -27.11
N SER A 57 -17.25 4.77 -27.76
CA SER A 57 -15.80 5.03 -27.79
C SER A 57 -15.40 6.35 -28.49
N LEU A 58 -16.34 7.04 -29.11
CA LEU A 58 -16.14 8.38 -29.70
C LEU A 58 -16.02 9.47 -28.61
N PHE A 59 -16.76 9.34 -27.51
CA PHE A 59 -16.79 10.33 -26.42
C PHE A 59 -15.99 9.93 -25.19
N ILE A 60 -15.88 8.61 -24.91
CA ILE A 60 -15.15 8.09 -23.74
C ILE A 60 -14.08 7.14 -24.24
N THR A 61 -12.81 7.46 -23.99
CA THR A 61 -11.69 6.57 -24.33
C THR A 61 -11.85 5.22 -23.60
N PRO A 62 -11.82 4.10 -24.33
CA PRO A 62 -11.89 2.79 -23.71
C PRO A 62 -10.62 2.53 -22.86
N LEU A 63 -10.79 1.93 -21.68
CA LEU A 63 -9.68 1.53 -20.84
C LEU A 63 -9.66 0.00 -20.72
N TYR A 64 -8.45 -0.55 -20.82
CA TYR A 64 -8.16 -1.96 -20.68
C TYR A 64 -7.51 -2.20 -19.31
N LYS A 65 -7.93 -3.26 -18.64
CA LYS A 65 -7.47 -3.62 -17.29
C LYS A 65 -6.48 -4.75 -17.37
N SER A 66 -5.27 -4.54 -16.87
CA SER A 66 -4.30 -5.60 -16.63
C SER A 66 -4.01 -5.71 -15.13
N THR A 67 -3.73 -6.94 -14.68
CA THR A 67 -3.61 -7.23 -13.26
C THR A 67 -2.45 -8.18 -13.01
N ALA A 68 -1.53 -7.81 -12.10
CA ALA A 68 -0.53 -8.70 -11.53
C ALA A 68 -0.86 -9.01 -10.08
N ILE A 69 -0.51 -10.22 -9.61
CA ILE A 69 -0.73 -10.64 -8.22
C ILE A 69 0.60 -11.13 -7.67
N LEU A 70 0.98 -10.58 -6.51
CA LEU A 70 2.25 -10.81 -5.85
C LEU A 70 2.03 -11.20 -4.39
N TYR A 71 2.87 -12.11 -3.88
CA TYR A 71 3.05 -12.28 -2.45
C TYR A 71 4.34 -11.59 -1.98
N PRO A 72 4.32 -10.89 -0.85
CA PRO A 72 5.56 -10.47 -0.21
C PRO A 72 6.30 -11.70 0.35
N THR A 73 7.63 -11.66 0.32
CA THR A 73 8.47 -12.65 0.99
C THR A 73 8.70 -12.27 2.44
N SER A 74 8.85 -13.26 3.34
CA SER A 74 9.07 -13.03 4.77
C SER A 74 10.52 -12.68 5.12
N SER A 75 11.46 -12.84 4.18
CA SER A 75 12.88 -12.66 4.44
C SER A 75 13.25 -11.18 4.56
N SER A 76 13.60 -10.77 5.77
CA SER A 76 14.11 -9.42 6.05
C SER A 76 15.63 -9.28 5.91
N SER A 77 16.38 -10.41 5.78
CA SER A 77 17.84 -10.40 5.69
C SER A 77 18.36 -11.78 5.24
N ILE A 78 19.19 -11.81 4.20
CA ILE A 78 19.90 -13.03 3.73
C ILE A 78 20.86 -13.52 4.81
N SER A 79 21.52 -12.60 5.50
CA SER A 79 22.53 -12.93 6.50
C SER A 79 21.94 -13.74 7.65
N LYS A 80 20.75 -13.42 8.11
CA LYS A 80 20.04 -14.19 9.14
C LYS A 80 19.76 -15.62 8.71
N VAL A 81 19.56 -15.83 7.43
CA VAL A 81 19.25 -17.15 6.87
C VAL A 81 20.50 -17.99 6.68
N LEU A 82 21.60 -17.37 6.22
CA LEU A 82 22.81 -18.08 5.85
C LEU A 82 23.81 -18.22 7.00
N ILE A 83 23.88 -17.28 7.90
CA ILE A 83 24.99 -17.11 8.87
C ILE A 83 24.53 -17.33 10.31
N SER A 84 23.24 -17.10 10.64
CA SER A 84 22.82 -17.25 12.03
C SER A 84 22.86 -18.71 12.47
N THR A 85 23.81 -19.04 13.32
CA THR A 85 23.93 -20.34 14.01
C THR A 85 22.91 -20.53 15.12
N THR A 86 22.07 -19.53 15.36
CA THR A 86 21.07 -19.55 16.44
C THR A 86 19.76 -20.11 15.89
N PHE A 87 19.47 -21.36 16.20
CA PHE A 87 18.22 -22.09 15.88
C PHE A 87 16.93 -21.48 16.45
N GLN A 88 16.93 -20.23 16.89
CA GLN A 88 15.77 -19.60 17.56
C GLN A 88 14.83 -18.81 16.64
N SER A 89 15.12 -18.68 15.35
CA SER A 89 14.17 -18.10 14.42
C SER A 89 13.53 -19.20 13.57
N ASN A 90 12.43 -19.78 14.07
CA ASN A 90 11.58 -20.71 13.32
C ASN A 90 10.77 -20.01 12.19
N LYS A 91 11.26 -18.91 11.63
CA LYS A 91 10.63 -18.32 10.45
C LYS A 91 11.21 -18.99 9.21
N ASP A 92 10.37 -19.78 8.56
CA ASP A 92 10.69 -20.39 7.27
C ASP A 92 10.88 -19.27 6.23
N ILE A 93 11.99 -19.34 5.47
CA ILE A 93 12.28 -18.41 4.35
C ILE A 93 11.19 -18.49 3.28
N LEU A 94 10.50 -19.60 3.22
CA LEU A 94 9.44 -19.91 2.26
C LEU A 94 8.05 -19.53 2.79
N GLU A 95 7.95 -18.87 3.94
CA GLU A 95 6.68 -18.39 4.47
C GLU A 95 6.24 -17.14 3.70
N PHE A 96 5.07 -17.23 3.03
CA PHE A 96 4.51 -16.17 2.20
C PHE A 96 3.24 -15.59 2.84
N GLY A 97 3.02 -14.30 2.62
CA GLY A 97 1.71 -13.70 2.84
C GLY A 97 1.35 -13.43 4.29
N GLU A 98 2.33 -13.15 5.14
CA GLU A 98 2.04 -12.56 6.44
C GLU A 98 1.39 -11.18 6.26
N SER A 99 0.45 -10.86 7.14
CA SER A 99 -0.34 -9.62 7.08
C SER A 99 0.54 -8.37 7.12
N GLU A 100 1.60 -8.39 7.95
CA GLU A 100 2.51 -7.27 8.15
C GLU A 100 3.33 -6.96 6.89
N GLN A 101 3.88 -7.98 6.22
CA GLN A 101 4.64 -7.77 4.99
C GLN A 101 3.74 -7.31 3.85
N THR A 102 2.49 -7.77 3.81
CA THR A 102 1.50 -7.29 2.84
C THR A 102 1.21 -5.80 3.02
N GLU A 103 1.07 -5.32 4.24
CA GLU A 103 0.88 -3.90 4.54
C GLU A 103 2.14 -3.07 4.18
N GLN A 104 3.33 -3.57 4.50
CA GLN A 104 4.59 -2.93 4.11
C GLN A 104 4.71 -2.84 2.58
N MET A 105 4.42 -3.93 1.85
CA MET A 105 4.40 -3.94 0.38
C MET A 105 3.43 -2.88 -0.17
N LEU A 106 2.22 -2.77 0.38
CA LEU A 106 1.24 -1.78 -0.02
C LEU A 106 1.71 -0.35 0.24
N GLN A 107 2.37 -0.09 1.37
CA GLN A 107 2.93 1.23 1.68
C GLN A 107 4.02 1.63 0.68
N VAL A 108 4.92 0.71 0.34
CA VAL A 108 5.98 0.98 -0.64
C VAL A 108 5.42 1.18 -2.04
N LEU A 109 4.47 0.34 -2.48
CA LEU A 109 3.80 0.46 -3.79
C LEU A 109 3.03 1.79 -3.92
N ASN A 110 2.40 2.28 -2.85
CA ASN A 110 1.72 3.57 -2.82
C ASN A 110 2.66 4.77 -2.60
N SER A 111 3.97 4.54 -2.45
CA SER A 111 4.93 5.60 -2.20
C SER A 111 5.18 6.47 -3.44
N ASN A 112 5.62 7.70 -3.20
CA ASN A 112 6.08 8.59 -4.26
C ASN A 112 7.27 7.99 -5.03
N ARG A 113 8.13 7.19 -4.36
CA ARG A 113 9.30 6.57 -4.99
C ARG A 113 8.91 5.66 -6.17
N ILE A 114 7.85 4.87 -6.03
CA ILE A 114 7.32 4.02 -7.11
C ILE A 114 6.62 4.87 -8.16
N ARG A 115 5.72 5.76 -7.71
CA ARG A 115 4.95 6.62 -8.61
C ARG A 115 5.84 7.44 -9.54
N ASP A 116 6.83 8.12 -8.99
CA ASP A 116 7.70 9.01 -9.77
C ASP A 116 8.53 8.22 -10.80
N LYS A 117 9.04 7.03 -10.42
CA LYS A 117 9.73 6.12 -11.36
C LYS A 117 8.81 5.65 -12.50
N VAL A 118 7.55 5.32 -12.21
CA VAL A 118 6.58 4.91 -13.25
C VAL A 118 6.23 6.08 -14.16
N ILE A 119 6.01 7.27 -13.59
CA ILE A 119 5.74 8.49 -14.35
C ILE A 119 6.89 8.80 -15.31
N GLU A 120 8.11 8.73 -14.84
CA GLU A 120 9.32 8.99 -15.63
C GLU A 120 9.53 7.92 -16.70
N LYS A 121 9.50 6.63 -16.33
CA LYS A 121 9.74 5.51 -17.24
C LYS A 121 8.79 5.49 -18.44
N TYR A 122 7.53 5.85 -18.23
CA TYR A 122 6.47 5.81 -19.24
C TYR A 122 6.09 7.19 -19.80
N ASN A 123 6.80 8.26 -19.38
CA ASN A 123 6.46 9.64 -19.76
C ASN A 123 4.94 9.92 -19.65
N LEU A 124 4.36 9.56 -18.48
CA LEU A 124 2.91 9.56 -18.30
C LEU A 124 2.28 10.95 -18.47
N MET A 125 3.05 12.04 -18.33
CA MET A 125 2.56 13.38 -18.59
C MET A 125 2.16 13.57 -20.05
N GLU A 126 3.00 13.13 -20.97
CA GLU A 126 2.74 13.17 -22.40
C GLU A 126 1.69 12.12 -22.81
N HIS A 127 1.84 10.88 -22.31
CA HIS A 127 0.93 9.77 -22.59
C HIS A 127 -0.52 10.09 -22.22
N TYR A 128 -0.74 10.83 -21.13
CA TYR A 128 -2.09 11.26 -20.70
C TYR A 128 -2.50 12.61 -21.32
N GLY A 129 -1.70 13.18 -22.20
CA GLY A 129 -2.00 14.44 -22.89
C GLY A 129 -2.05 15.66 -21.96
N ILE A 130 -1.32 15.63 -20.86
CA ILE A 130 -1.27 16.75 -19.91
C ILE A 130 -0.27 17.78 -20.39
N LYS A 131 -0.77 18.97 -20.76
CA LYS A 131 0.10 20.07 -21.19
C LYS A 131 0.89 20.61 -20.00
N ALA A 132 2.22 20.75 -20.15
CA ALA A 132 3.10 21.28 -19.11
C ALA A 132 2.68 22.68 -18.62
N ASN A 133 2.13 23.52 -19.52
CA ASN A 133 1.63 24.86 -19.20
C ASN A 133 0.20 24.88 -18.63
N SER A 134 -0.41 23.72 -18.31
CA SER A 134 -1.73 23.68 -17.69
C SER A 134 -1.65 24.13 -16.24
N ARG A 135 -2.77 24.69 -15.73
CA ARG A 135 -2.88 25.01 -14.29
C ARG A 135 -2.79 23.70 -13.49
N TYR A 136 -1.77 23.56 -12.63
CA TYR A 136 -1.52 22.38 -11.77
C TYR A 136 -1.29 21.06 -12.55
N PRO A 137 -0.26 20.97 -13.43
CA PRO A 137 -0.04 19.78 -14.25
C PRO A 137 0.27 18.52 -13.42
N TYR A 138 1.11 18.64 -12.40
CA TYR A 138 1.44 17.51 -11.51
C TYR A 138 0.25 17.02 -10.68
N THR A 139 -0.62 17.92 -10.22
CA THR A 139 -1.85 17.52 -9.50
C THR A 139 -2.78 16.73 -10.39
N LYS A 140 -2.91 17.15 -11.67
CA LYS A 140 -3.71 16.41 -12.66
C LYS A 140 -3.11 15.04 -12.95
N LEU A 141 -1.79 14.97 -13.10
CA LEU A 141 -1.06 13.73 -13.34
C LEU A 141 -1.24 12.75 -12.20
N ASN A 142 -1.01 13.18 -10.95
CA ASN A 142 -1.17 12.34 -9.78
C ASN A 142 -2.62 11.82 -9.65
N LYS A 143 -3.62 12.68 -9.87
CA LYS A 143 -5.03 12.27 -9.85
C LYS A 143 -5.36 11.22 -10.93
N LEU A 144 -4.78 11.37 -12.12
CA LEU A 144 -4.93 10.37 -13.19
C LEU A 144 -4.20 9.07 -12.84
N TYR A 145 -2.98 9.14 -12.34
CA TYR A 145 -2.23 7.99 -11.84
C TYR A 145 -3.03 7.21 -10.81
N ASP A 146 -3.49 7.88 -9.75
CA ASP A 146 -4.27 7.26 -8.67
C ASP A 146 -5.61 6.68 -9.13
N SER A 147 -6.19 7.21 -10.23
CA SER A 147 -7.43 6.67 -10.80
C SER A 147 -7.19 5.42 -11.66
N ARG A 148 -6.01 5.32 -12.30
CA ARG A 148 -5.67 4.28 -13.27
C ARG A 148 -4.83 3.15 -12.71
N ILE A 149 -4.00 3.43 -11.70
CA ILE A 149 -3.13 2.45 -11.06
C ILE A 149 -3.57 2.29 -9.61
N LYS A 150 -3.88 1.06 -9.23
CA LYS A 150 -4.40 0.74 -7.89
C LYS A 150 -3.74 -0.49 -7.32
N PHE A 151 -3.47 -0.44 -6.03
CA PHE A 151 -2.91 -1.54 -5.25
C PHE A 151 -3.91 -1.96 -4.20
N HIS A 152 -4.24 -3.24 -4.15
CA HIS A 152 -5.21 -3.78 -3.20
C HIS A 152 -4.72 -5.10 -2.61
N ARG A 153 -4.94 -5.27 -1.30
CA ARG A 153 -4.78 -6.56 -0.65
C ARG A 153 -5.90 -7.50 -1.09
N THR A 154 -5.55 -8.74 -1.38
CA THR A 154 -6.52 -9.82 -1.64
C THR A 154 -6.92 -10.51 -0.34
N GLU A 155 -7.96 -11.33 -0.38
CA GLU A 155 -8.42 -12.14 0.76
C GLU A 155 -7.35 -13.13 1.26
N TYR A 156 -6.40 -13.49 0.40
CA TYR A 156 -5.29 -14.41 0.70
C TYR A 156 -3.98 -13.71 1.05
N ASN A 157 -4.00 -12.46 1.48
CA ASN A 157 -2.83 -11.66 1.81
C ASN A 157 -1.84 -11.42 0.64
N ALA A 158 -2.25 -11.65 -0.59
CA ALA A 158 -1.50 -11.21 -1.76
C ALA A 158 -1.78 -9.74 -2.06
N VAL A 159 -0.89 -9.07 -2.79
CA VAL A 159 -1.12 -7.73 -3.32
C VAL A 159 -1.47 -7.83 -4.79
N ARG A 160 -2.58 -7.19 -5.15
CA ARG A 160 -3.03 -7.07 -6.53
C ARG A 160 -2.68 -5.68 -7.06
N ILE A 161 -1.85 -5.64 -8.10
CA ILE A 161 -1.55 -4.45 -8.89
C ILE A 161 -2.54 -4.42 -10.04
N THR A 162 -3.31 -3.35 -10.16
CA THR A 162 -4.28 -3.14 -11.24
C THR A 162 -3.91 -1.90 -12.00
N VAL A 163 -3.72 -2.02 -13.32
CA VAL A 163 -3.45 -0.91 -14.23
C VAL A 163 -4.55 -0.82 -15.26
N LEU A 164 -5.06 0.40 -15.46
CA LEU A 164 -6.05 0.76 -16.48
C LEU A 164 -5.39 1.70 -17.47
N ASP A 165 -5.30 1.31 -18.73
CA ASP A 165 -4.76 2.17 -19.79
C ASP A 165 -5.57 2.05 -21.09
N SER A 166 -5.41 3.04 -21.97
CA SER A 166 -6.00 3.02 -23.31
C SER A 166 -5.34 2.00 -24.23
N ASP A 167 -4.04 1.70 -24.00
CA ASP A 167 -3.31 0.64 -24.66
C ASP A 167 -3.24 -0.62 -23.76
N PRO A 168 -3.86 -1.75 -24.18
CA PRO A 168 -3.85 -2.97 -23.38
C PRO A 168 -2.45 -3.60 -23.21
N ALA A 169 -1.53 -3.39 -24.17
CA ALA A 169 -0.16 -3.88 -24.05
C ALA A 169 0.62 -3.06 -23.02
N LEU A 170 0.46 -1.74 -23.06
CA LEU A 170 1.09 -0.83 -22.10
C LEU A 170 0.56 -1.06 -20.67
N ALA A 171 -0.75 -1.32 -20.51
CA ALA A 171 -1.34 -1.65 -19.21
C ALA A 171 -0.70 -2.90 -18.59
N ALA A 172 -0.45 -3.95 -19.39
CA ALA A 172 0.20 -5.17 -18.92
C ALA A 172 1.68 -4.93 -18.60
N LEU A 173 2.38 -4.22 -19.45
CA LEU A 173 3.79 -3.87 -19.25
C LEU A 173 3.98 -3.05 -17.98
N MET A 174 3.19 -1.98 -17.79
CA MET A 174 3.24 -1.17 -16.58
C MET A 174 2.96 -1.99 -15.30
N ALA A 175 1.98 -2.90 -15.33
CA ALA A 175 1.66 -3.71 -14.15
C ALA A 175 2.81 -4.65 -13.76
N ASN A 176 3.49 -5.27 -14.74
CA ASN A 176 4.65 -6.11 -14.49
C ASN A 176 5.87 -5.28 -14.06
N ASP A 177 6.11 -4.16 -14.70
CA ASP A 177 7.22 -3.26 -14.34
C ASP A 177 7.06 -2.67 -12.94
N ILE A 178 5.86 -2.34 -12.51
CA ILE A 178 5.61 -1.90 -11.13
C ILE A 178 6.00 -3.01 -10.13
N ALA A 179 5.74 -4.27 -10.47
CA ALA A 179 6.19 -5.39 -9.66
C ALA A 179 7.73 -5.46 -9.57
N GLU A 180 8.46 -5.24 -10.68
CA GLU A 180 9.93 -5.19 -10.69
C GLU A 180 10.47 -3.93 -9.97
N LEU A 181 9.83 -2.79 -10.15
CA LEU A 181 10.18 -1.55 -9.45
C LEU A 181 10.01 -1.66 -7.93
N PHE A 182 9.07 -2.48 -7.47
CA PHE A 182 8.92 -2.78 -6.05
C PHE A 182 10.20 -3.41 -5.48
N ASP A 183 10.71 -4.52 -6.09
CA ASP A 183 11.95 -5.17 -5.64
C ASP A 183 13.14 -4.21 -5.64
N SER A 184 13.36 -3.51 -6.75
CA SER A 184 14.47 -2.58 -6.86
C SER A 184 14.38 -1.41 -5.87
N THR A 185 13.16 -1.01 -5.50
CA THR A 185 12.95 0.07 -4.53
C THR A 185 13.16 -0.44 -3.11
N MET A 186 12.68 -1.64 -2.78
CA MET A 186 12.92 -2.29 -1.48
C MET A 186 14.42 -2.52 -1.26
N ASN A 187 15.12 -3.12 -2.24
CA ASN A 187 16.57 -3.32 -2.16
C ASN A 187 17.32 -1.99 -1.97
N ALA A 188 16.96 -0.95 -2.71
CA ALA A 188 17.56 0.38 -2.53
C ALA A 188 17.35 0.96 -1.13
N MET A 189 16.15 0.81 -0.56
CA MET A 189 15.84 1.27 0.79
C MET A 189 16.59 0.48 1.85
N GLN A 190 16.70 -0.84 1.71
CA GLN A 190 17.44 -1.69 2.65
C GLN A 190 18.93 -1.42 2.56
N LYS A 191 19.51 -1.35 1.36
CA LYS A 191 20.91 -1.05 1.15
C LYS A 191 21.33 0.30 1.75
N GLU A 192 20.49 1.32 1.69
CA GLU A 192 20.78 2.61 2.31
C GLU A 192 21.09 2.49 3.80
N VAL A 193 20.37 1.62 4.53
CA VAL A 193 20.56 1.35 5.95
C VAL A 193 21.71 0.35 6.15
N ALA A 194 21.73 -0.74 5.38
CA ALA A 194 22.71 -1.81 5.50
C ALA A 194 24.15 -1.33 5.25
N VAL A 195 24.38 -0.47 4.25
CA VAL A 195 25.72 0.11 3.98
C VAL A 195 26.21 0.97 5.15
N LYS A 196 25.31 1.74 5.78
CA LYS A 196 25.69 2.51 6.98
C LYS A 196 26.04 1.62 8.16
N ALA A 197 25.26 0.56 8.38
CA ALA A 197 25.49 -0.42 9.42
C ALA A 197 26.79 -1.20 9.17
N PHE A 198 27.03 -1.64 7.93
CA PHE A 198 28.27 -2.33 7.54
C PHE A 198 29.50 -1.47 7.82
N LYS A 199 29.48 -0.20 7.44
CA LYS A 199 30.60 0.72 7.68
C LYS A 199 30.92 0.87 9.17
N LEU A 200 29.90 0.86 10.03
CA LEU A 200 30.09 0.92 11.48
C LEU A 200 30.76 -0.36 12.01
N VAL A 201 30.26 -1.53 11.61
CA VAL A 201 30.80 -2.84 12.01
C VAL A 201 32.19 -3.05 11.44
N GLU A 202 32.45 -2.62 10.19
CA GLU A 202 33.78 -2.66 9.57
C GLU A 202 34.82 -1.83 10.36
N THR A 203 34.41 -0.65 10.81
CA THR A 203 35.27 0.21 11.63
C THR A 203 35.62 -0.48 12.95
N GLU A 204 34.65 -1.09 13.62
CA GLU A 204 34.84 -1.82 14.88
C GLU A 204 35.72 -3.05 14.68
N TYR A 205 35.47 -3.85 13.64
CA TYR A 205 36.28 -5.02 13.27
C TYR A 205 37.75 -4.63 13.05
N ASN A 206 38.00 -3.60 12.27
CA ASN A 206 39.35 -3.13 11.99
C ASN A 206 40.04 -2.55 13.22
N SER A 207 39.29 -1.84 14.09
CA SER A 207 39.81 -1.32 15.34
C SER A 207 40.28 -2.45 16.28
N LEU A 208 39.46 -3.49 16.42
CA LEU A 208 39.80 -4.65 17.23
C LEU A 208 40.99 -5.44 16.68
N CYS A 209 41.07 -5.61 15.36
CA CYS A 209 42.25 -6.23 14.71
C CYS A 209 43.53 -5.44 14.98
N ASN A 210 43.50 -4.11 14.90
CA ASN A 210 44.66 -3.26 15.16
C ASN A 210 45.04 -3.28 16.65
N GLU A 211 44.10 -3.28 17.56
CA GLU A 211 44.34 -3.40 18.99
C GLU A 211 45.02 -4.73 19.32
N MET A 212 44.50 -5.85 18.78
CA MET A 212 45.11 -7.17 18.96
C MET A 212 46.54 -7.22 18.42
N ALA A 213 46.77 -6.67 17.23
CA ALA A 213 48.14 -6.61 16.66
C ALA A 213 49.10 -5.84 17.58
N SER A 214 48.69 -4.72 18.13
CA SER A 214 49.49 -3.94 19.09
C SER A 214 49.77 -4.69 20.41
N LEU A 215 48.77 -5.45 20.90
CA LEU A 215 48.96 -6.31 22.09
C LEU A 215 49.90 -7.48 21.81
N GLU A 216 49.82 -8.11 20.62
CA GLU A 216 50.74 -9.15 20.18
C GLU A 216 52.17 -8.65 20.06
N ASP A 217 52.40 -7.45 19.51
CA ASP A 217 53.72 -6.81 19.44
C ASP A 217 54.29 -6.54 20.85
N SER A 218 53.42 -6.09 21.78
CA SER A 218 53.78 -5.89 23.19
C SER A 218 54.18 -7.22 23.86
N LEU A 219 53.40 -8.27 23.60
CA LEU A 219 53.66 -9.61 24.12
C LEU A 219 55.02 -10.16 23.54
N ASN A 220 55.27 -9.96 22.25
CA ASN A 220 56.52 -10.37 21.62
C ASN A 220 57.73 -9.61 22.20
N THR A 221 57.56 -8.34 22.57
CA THR A 221 58.59 -7.56 23.27
C THR A 221 58.89 -8.18 24.65
N LEU A 222 57.87 -8.56 25.42
CA LEU A 222 58.07 -9.24 26.73
C LEU A 222 58.71 -10.61 26.57
N ARG A 223 58.37 -11.34 25.52
CA ARG A 223 59.04 -12.63 25.18
C ARG A 223 60.51 -12.43 24.87
N SER A 224 60.88 -11.37 24.15
CA SER A 224 62.26 -11.07 23.88
C SER A 224 63.10 -10.74 25.09
N LEU A 225 62.43 -10.30 26.19
CA LEU A 225 63.06 -10.09 27.49
C LEU A 225 63.15 -11.38 28.33
N GLY A 226 62.67 -12.52 27.80
CA GLY A 226 62.70 -13.83 28.48
C GLY A 226 61.43 -14.21 29.22
N VAL A 227 60.33 -13.48 29.07
CA VAL A 227 59.05 -13.82 29.69
C VAL A 227 58.16 -14.55 28.68
N PHE A 228 58.07 -15.90 28.78
CA PHE A 228 57.31 -16.74 27.83
C PHE A 228 56.04 -17.29 28.43
N ASP A 229 56.10 -17.74 29.69
CA ASP A 229 54.97 -18.23 30.48
C ASP A 229 55.29 -17.90 31.95
N TYR A 230 54.70 -16.82 32.43
CA TYR A 230 55.01 -16.26 33.72
C TYR A 230 54.83 -17.27 34.87
N GLU A 231 53.66 -17.95 34.91
CA GLU A 231 53.33 -18.86 36.01
C GLU A 231 54.24 -20.08 36.06
N SER A 232 54.39 -20.76 34.91
CA SER A 232 55.25 -21.94 34.81
C SER A 232 56.76 -21.61 35.05
N GLN A 233 57.21 -20.45 34.52
CA GLN A 233 58.60 -20.01 34.73
C GLN A 233 58.90 -19.68 36.21
N VAL A 234 57.96 -18.96 36.89
CA VAL A 234 58.13 -18.63 38.30
C VAL A 234 58.17 -19.91 39.16
N GLU A 235 57.23 -20.85 38.93
CA GLU A 235 57.23 -22.12 39.66
C GLU A 235 58.52 -22.90 39.45
N MET A 236 58.94 -23.07 38.20
CA MET A 236 60.14 -23.87 37.86
C MET A 236 61.40 -23.22 38.42
N LEU A 237 61.58 -21.90 38.25
CA LEU A 237 62.79 -21.20 38.73
C LEU A 237 62.80 -21.13 40.28
N SER A 238 61.66 -20.96 40.95
CA SER A 238 61.58 -20.99 42.40
C SER A 238 61.95 -22.36 42.96
N ARG A 239 61.52 -23.44 42.31
CA ARG A 239 61.89 -24.82 42.69
C ARG A 239 63.39 -25.06 42.49
N GLN A 240 63.96 -24.62 41.36
CA GLN A 240 65.40 -24.72 41.06
C GLN A 240 66.24 -23.88 42.02
N LEU A 241 65.78 -22.68 42.40
CA LEU A 241 66.43 -21.82 43.39
C LEU A 241 66.60 -22.56 44.75
N ALA A 242 65.56 -23.24 45.22
CA ALA A 242 65.63 -24.02 46.46
C ALA A 242 66.69 -25.15 46.38
N VAL A 243 66.81 -25.81 45.20
CA VAL A 243 67.82 -26.84 44.96
C VAL A 243 69.23 -26.27 44.97
N GLU A 244 69.48 -25.14 44.28
CA GLU A 244 70.80 -24.51 44.20
C GLU A 244 71.25 -23.91 45.55
N LEU A 245 70.33 -23.40 46.39
CA LEU A 245 70.59 -22.99 47.77
C LEU A 245 71.03 -24.17 48.61
N GLY A 246 70.36 -25.34 48.47
CA GLY A 246 70.78 -26.57 49.21
C GLY A 246 72.18 -27.08 48.81
N LYS A 247 72.66 -26.83 47.60
CA LYS A 247 73.99 -27.16 47.09
C LYS A 247 75.04 -26.11 47.41
N SER A 248 74.68 -24.98 48.01
CA SER A 248 75.59 -23.84 48.28
C SER A 248 76.21 -23.24 46.97
N ASN A 249 75.52 -23.37 45.83
CA ASN A 249 76.03 -22.88 44.57
C ASN A 249 75.63 -21.37 44.36
N THR A 250 76.48 -20.49 44.89
CA THR A 250 76.26 -19.01 44.83
C THR A 250 76.07 -18.45 43.44
N GLN A 251 76.78 -18.98 42.41
CA GLN A 251 76.63 -18.51 41.04
C GLN A 251 75.31 -18.94 40.42
N GLY A 252 74.87 -20.18 40.66
CA GLY A 252 73.55 -20.68 40.24
C GLY A 252 72.40 -19.88 40.87
N VAL A 253 72.49 -19.62 42.20
CA VAL A 253 71.53 -18.79 42.90
C VAL A 253 71.42 -17.40 42.29
N LYS A 254 72.55 -16.71 42.01
CA LYS A 254 72.55 -15.37 41.45
C LYS A 254 71.91 -15.32 40.02
N ASN A 255 72.26 -16.31 39.20
CA ASN A 255 71.68 -16.38 37.84
C ASN A 255 70.15 -16.58 37.84
N ILE A 256 69.64 -17.45 38.72
CA ILE A 256 68.18 -17.68 38.88
C ILE A 256 67.52 -16.46 39.47
N GLN A 257 68.10 -15.77 40.43
CA GLN A 257 67.55 -14.52 40.97
C GLN A 257 67.44 -13.43 39.90
N ASN A 258 68.43 -13.25 39.04
CA ASN A 258 68.34 -12.30 37.93
C ASN A 258 67.15 -12.60 36.99
N HIS A 259 66.86 -13.88 36.71
CA HIS A 259 65.72 -14.26 35.91
C HIS A 259 64.41 -14.02 36.65
N LEU A 260 64.32 -14.33 37.98
CA LEU A 260 63.15 -14.04 38.78
C LEU A 260 62.90 -12.55 38.93
N ASP A 261 63.97 -11.71 38.98
CA ASP A 261 63.79 -10.24 38.98
C ASP A 261 63.17 -9.71 37.65
N ILE A 262 63.54 -10.31 36.50
CA ILE A 262 62.90 -10.01 35.23
C ILE A 262 61.44 -10.39 35.24
N LEU A 263 61.10 -11.61 35.73
CA LEU A 263 59.74 -12.07 35.87
C LEU A 263 58.91 -11.23 36.83
N ALA A 264 59.50 -10.83 37.98
CA ALA A 264 58.85 -9.95 38.94
C ALA A 264 58.51 -8.56 38.35
N LYS A 265 59.41 -8.04 37.49
CA LYS A 265 59.22 -6.75 36.85
C LYS A 265 58.16 -6.78 35.72
N TYR A 266 58.17 -7.80 34.90
CA TYR A 266 57.43 -7.84 33.63
C TYR A 266 56.31 -8.87 33.62
N GLY A 267 56.23 -9.83 34.59
CA GLY A 267 55.28 -10.91 34.58
C GLY A 267 53.83 -10.44 34.72
N GLY A 268 53.58 -9.39 35.51
CA GLY A 268 52.23 -8.81 35.64
C GLY A 268 51.71 -8.22 34.32
N ALA A 269 52.58 -7.54 33.58
CA ALA A 269 52.22 -7.01 32.26
C ALA A 269 51.99 -8.14 31.24
N TYR A 270 52.82 -9.20 31.28
CA TYR A 270 52.62 -10.37 30.42
C TYR A 270 51.26 -11.03 30.67
N TYR A 271 50.92 -11.27 31.92
CA TYR A 271 49.63 -11.88 32.33
C TYR A 271 48.43 -11.06 31.86
N ALA A 272 48.44 -9.74 32.13
CA ALA A 272 47.36 -8.84 31.73
C ALA A 272 47.17 -8.77 30.23
N ILE A 273 48.28 -8.74 29.44
CA ILE A 273 48.23 -8.70 27.96
C ILE A 273 47.72 -10.05 27.42
N SER A 274 48.23 -11.17 27.98
CA SER A 274 47.82 -12.51 27.55
C SER A 274 46.33 -12.75 27.79
N GLU A 275 45.79 -12.42 29.00
CA GLU A 275 44.40 -12.53 29.33
C GLU A 275 43.51 -11.64 28.46
N LYS A 276 43.98 -10.40 28.21
CA LYS A 276 43.25 -9.48 27.31
C LYS A 276 43.21 -10.02 25.88
N LEU A 277 44.31 -10.57 25.37
CA LEU A 277 44.35 -11.18 24.02
C LEU A 277 43.39 -12.35 23.89
N ASP A 278 43.26 -13.19 24.89
CA ASP A 278 42.34 -14.32 24.88
C ASP A 278 40.89 -13.84 24.90
N HIS A 279 40.57 -12.82 25.69
CA HIS A 279 39.26 -12.17 25.66
C HIS A 279 38.96 -11.54 24.30
N ASP A 280 39.89 -10.76 23.73
CA ASP A 280 39.73 -10.06 22.46
C ASP A 280 39.60 -11.04 21.29
N ARG A 281 40.23 -12.23 21.31
CA ARG A 281 40.04 -13.31 20.32
C ARG A 281 38.61 -13.81 20.29
N LEU A 282 37.96 -13.99 21.45
CA LEU A 282 36.56 -14.38 21.53
C LEU A 282 35.66 -13.27 20.97
N GLN A 283 35.94 -12.02 21.35
CA GLN A 283 35.21 -10.86 20.85
C GLN A 283 35.38 -10.69 19.32
N LEU A 284 36.59 -10.88 18.79
CA LEU A 284 36.87 -10.81 17.36
C LEU A 284 36.05 -11.85 16.57
N SER A 285 35.94 -13.05 17.10
CA SER A 285 35.09 -14.10 16.47
C SER A 285 33.64 -13.67 16.34
N LEU A 286 33.06 -13.03 17.39
CA LEU A 286 31.69 -12.52 17.37
C LEU A 286 31.54 -11.32 16.41
N VAL A 287 32.47 -10.38 16.46
CA VAL A 287 32.46 -9.20 15.59
C VAL A 287 32.66 -9.59 14.14
N LYS A 288 33.52 -10.59 13.86
CA LYS A 288 33.73 -11.13 12.51
C LYS A 288 32.43 -11.71 11.94
N THR A 289 31.66 -12.46 12.72
CA THR A 289 30.37 -12.97 12.27
C THR A 289 29.42 -11.82 11.89
N LYS A 290 29.34 -10.78 12.74
CA LYS A 290 28.54 -9.59 12.44
C LYS A 290 29.05 -8.82 11.21
N TYR A 291 30.36 -8.77 11.02
CA TYR A 291 30.98 -8.14 9.82
C TYR A 291 30.55 -8.87 8.54
N GLU A 292 30.62 -10.20 8.53
CA GLU A 292 30.21 -10.99 7.36
C GLU A 292 28.68 -10.86 7.13
N GLU A 293 27.88 -10.87 8.19
CA GLU A 293 26.42 -10.63 8.10
C GLU A 293 26.12 -9.27 7.47
N ALA A 294 26.69 -8.20 8.03
CA ALA A 294 26.46 -6.84 7.55
C ALA A 294 26.99 -6.62 6.13
N LYS A 295 28.10 -7.29 5.76
CA LYS A 295 28.64 -7.25 4.42
C LYS A 295 27.68 -7.86 3.40
N VAL A 296 27.14 -9.03 3.67
CA VAL A 296 26.16 -9.70 2.81
C VAL A 296 24.91 -8.82 2.64
N ASP A 297 24.37 -8.28 3.73
CA ASP A 297 23.19 -7.41 3.68
C ASP A 297 23.44 -6.10 2.90
N ALA A 298 24.69 -5.60 2.88
CA ALA A 298 25.05 -4.40 2.14
C ALA A 298 25.32 -4.63 0.65
N THR A 299 25.73 -5.86 0.26
CA THR A 299 26.16 -6.15 -1.12
C THR A 299 25.11 -6.89 -1.93
N GLU A 300 24.40 -7.83 -1.33
CA GLU A 300 23.49 -8.72 -2.03
C GLU A 300 22.10 -8.13 -2.20
N ASP A 301 21.43 -8.46 -3.32
CA ASP A 301 20.03 -8.15 -3.57
C ASP A 301 19.13 -9.33 -3.22
N ILE A 302 18.00 -9.04 -2.55
CA ILE A 302 17.04 -10.04 -2.12
C ILE A 302 15.76 -9.88 -2.93
N PRO A 303 15.14 -10.98 -3.41
CA PRO A 303 13.79 -10.92 -3.94
C PRO A 303 12.78 -10.69 -2.81
N HIS A 304 12.06 -9.57 -2.87
CA HIS A 304 11.05 -9.19 -1.87
C HIS A 304 9.63 -9.60 -2.28
N LYS A 305 9.47 -10.21 -3.44
CA LYS A 305 8.19 -10.66 -3.98
C LYS A 305 8.25 -12.05 -4.57
N PHE A 306 7.12 -12.71 -4.53
CA PHE A 306 6.83 -13.90 -5.33
C PHE A 306 5.68 -13.58 -6.28
N VAL A 307 5.90 -13.73 -7.60
CA VAL A 307 4.89 -13.43 -8.62
C VAL A 307 3.98 -14.64 -8.79
N VAL A 308 2.72 -14.51 -8.36
CA VAL A 308 1.68 -15.54 -8.54
C VAL A 308 1.09 -15.48 -9.93
N THR A 309 0.78 -14.26 -10.37
CA THR A 309 0.18 -14.02 -11.69
C THR A 309 0.81 -12.78 -12.30
N SER A 310 1.45 -12.95 -13.46
CA SER A 310 1.93 -11.84 -14.26
C SER A 310 0.77 -11.19 -15.01
N ALA A 311 0.85 -9.89 -15.21
CA ALA A 311 -0.13 -9.17 -16.01
C ALA A 311 0.00 -9.54 -17.49
N PHE A 312 -1.13 -9.70 -18.15
CA PHE A 312 -1.23 -10.00 -19.58
C PHE A 312 -2.08 -8.95 -20.30
N LYS A 313 -1.91 -8.88 -21.61
CA LYS A 313 -2.67 -7.97 -22.48
C LYS A 313 -4.16 -8.33 -22.45
N ALA A 314 -4.99 -7.38 -22.00
CA ALA A 314 -6.43 -7.59 -21.97
C ALA A 314 -7.04 -7.57 -23.36
N GLU A 315 -7.89 -8.55 -23.68
CA GLU A 315 -8.61 -8.65 -24.95
C GLU A 315 -9.85 -7.74 -24.98
N HIS A 316 -10.50 -7.56 -23.82
CA HIS A 316 -11.73 -6.78 -23.70
C HIS A 316 -11.53 -5.52 -22.85
N LYS A 317 -12.23 -4.44 -23.27
CA LYS A 317 -12.25 -3.20 -22.50
C LYS A 317 -12.99 -3.38 -21.17
N SER A 318 -12.45 -2.83 -20.10
CA SER A 318 -13.06 -2.85 -18.78
C SER A 318 -13.88 -1.59 -18.46
N TYR A 319 -13.64 -0.49 -19.18
CA TYR A 319 -14.35 0.77 -19.02
C TYR A 319 -14.58 1.44 -20.39
N PRO A 320 -15.70 2.15 -20.61
CA PRO A 320 -16.88 2.29 -19.74
C PRO A 320 -17.78 1.03 -19.77
N ILE A 321 -18.44 0.74 -18.63
CA ILE A 321 -19.43 -0.33 -18.53
C ILE A 321 -20.77 0.23 -19.04
N ARG A 322 -21.03 0.05 -20.34
CA ARG A 322 -22.16 0.69 -21.04
C ARG A 322 -23.51 0.42 -20.42
N TRP A 323 -23.80 -0.82 -20.04
CA TRP A 323 -25.10 -1.18 -19.50
C TRP A 323 -25.42 -0.44 -18.18
N ILE A 324 -24.40 -0.22 -17.31
CA ILE A 324 -24.58 0.56 -16.07
C ILE A 324 -24.91 2.01 -16.37
N ILE A 325 -24.22 2.64 -17.33
CA ILE A 325 -24.45 4.02 -17.72
C ILE A 325 -25.89 4.16 -18.27
N VAL A 326 -26.31 3.27 -19.16
CA VAL A 326 -27.66 3.29 -19.75
C VAL A 326 -28.73 3.09 -18.66
N THR A 327 -28.56 2.09 -17.80
CA THR A 327 -29.53 1.81 -16.72
C THR A 327 -29.65 2.99 -15.77
N LEU A 328 -28.53 3.59 -15.35
CA LEU A 328 -28.53 4.74 -14.44
C LEU A 328 -29.16 5.97 -15.09
N THR A 329 -28.87 6.22 -16.37
CA THR A 329 -29.45 7.34 -17.12
C THR A 329 -30.96 7.17 -17.28
N VAL A 330 -31.44 5.98 -17.65
CA VAL A 330 -32.87 5.68 -17.75
C VAL A 330 -33.58 5.86 -16.43
N LEU A 331 -32.99 5.35 -15.33
CA LEU A 331 -33.55 5.51 -13.98
C LEU A 331 -33.64 6.98 -13.56
N ALA A 332 -32.54 7.74 -13.77
CA ALA A 332 -32.53 9.17 -13.45
C ALA A 332 -33.54 9.95 -14.27
N THR A 333 -33.65 9.66 -15.58
CA THR A 333 -34.64 10.29 -16.48
C THR A 333 -36.08 9.93 -16.05
N PHE A 334 -36.31 8.69 -15.64
CA PHE A 334 -37.63 8.24 -15.15
C PHE A 334 -38.05 8.99 -13.88
N LEU A 335 -37.15 9.11 -12.90
CA LEU A 335 -37.41 9.87 -11.67
C LEU A 335 -37.66 11.36 -11.97
N LEU A 336 -36.86 11.94 -12.84
CA LEU A 336 -37.02 13.33 -13.27
C LEU A 336 -38.38 13.53 -13.97
N LEU A 337 -38.78 12.60 -14.85
CA LEU A 337 -40.10 12.63 -15.52
C LEU A 337 -41.24 12.61 -14.53
N ILE A 338 -41.21 11.73 -13.54
CA ILE A 338 -42.24 11.69 -12.48
C ILE A 338 -42.35 13.05 -11.77
N MET A 339 -41.21 13.62 -11.42
CA MET A 339 -41.13 14.92 -10.77
C MET A 339 -41.71 16.04 -11.64
N VAL A 340 -41.36 16.07 -12.92
CA VAL A 340 -41.84 17.07 -13.89
C VAL A 340 -43.33 16.90 -14.12
N LEU A 341 -43.83 15.66 -14.32
CA LEU A 341 -45.26 15.40 -14.52
C LEU A 341 -46.08 15.80 -13.29
N ALA A 342 -45.61 15.50 -12.07
CA ALA A 342 -46.23 15.92 -10.85
C ALA A 342 -46.29 17.46 -10.70
N LEU A 343 -45.23 18.16 -11.11
CA LEU A 343 -45.21 19.63 -11.11
C LEU A 343 -46.14 20.21 -12.17
N LEU A 344 -46.11 19.67 -13.39
CA LEU A 344 -46.98 20.12 -14.47
C LEU A 344 -48.48 19.93 -14.14
N ASP A 345 -48.85 18.82 -13.52
CA ASP A 345 -50.22 18.57 -13.08
C ASP A 345 -50.65 19.56 -11.98
N ARG A 346 -49.72 19.86 -11.04
CA ARG A 346 -49.99 20.84 -9.97
C ARG A 346 -50.11 22.26 -10.48
N TYR A 347 -49.27 22.69 -11.45
CA TYR A 347 -49.28 24.04 -12.01
C TYR A 347 -50.03 24.13 -13.32
N GLY A 348 -50.28 23.01 -14.04
CA GLY A 348 -50.98 22.93 -15.33
C GLY A 348 -52.47 23.15 -15.24
N GLY A 349 -53.08 23.12 -14.07
CA GLY A 349 -54.45 23.63 -13.86
C GLY A 349 -54.63 25.10 -14.24
N PHE A 350 -53.55 25.83 -14.39
CA PHE A 350 -53.52 27.24 -14.84
C PHE A 350 -53.53 27.39 -16.37
N PHE A 351 -53.25 26.33 -17.14
CA PHE A 351 -53.14 26.36 -18.60
C PHE A 351 -54.17 25.49 -19.34
N ARG A 352 -55.14 24.88 -18.61
CA ARG A 352 -56.26 24.19 -19.29
C ARG A 352 -57.27 25.24 -19.74
N LYS A 353 -56.97 25.87 -20.91
CA LYS A 353 -57.98 26.63 -21.67
C LYS A 353 -59.12 25.71 -21.96
N GLU A 354 -60.32 26.16 -21.53
CA GLU A 354 -61.63 25.60 -21.89
C GLU A 354 -61.69 25.31 -23.37
N ALA A 355 -61.98 24.07 -23.74
CA ALA A 355 -62.43 23.75 -25.08
C ALA A 355 -63.87 24.27 -25.27
N PRO A 356 -64.11 25.19 -26.19
CA PRO A 356 -65.50 25.66 -26.41
C PRO A 356 -66.27 24.63 -27.23
N GLY A 357 -67.39 24.16 -26.69
CA GLY A 357 -68.43 23.57 -27.48
C GLY A 357 -68.82 22.12 -27.28
N ALA A 358 -69.48 21.80 -26.15
CA ALA A 358 -70.43 20.70 -26.10
C ALA A 358 -71.82 21.32 -26.04
N LYS A 359 -72.47 21.44 -27.19
CA LYS A 359 -73.92 21.87 -27.26
C LYS A 359 -74.76 20.88 -26.53
N ASN A 360 -75.44 21.37 -25.49
CA ASN A 360 -76.64 20.80 -24.89
C ASN A 360 -77.72 20.50 -25.93
N LYS A 361 -78.01 19.28 -26.18
CA LYS A 361 -79.27 18.87 -26.73
C LYS A 361 -80.18 18.65 -25.56
N THR A 362 -80.89 19.71 -25.16
CA THR A 362 -82.00 19.70 -24.27
C THR A 362 -83.19 19.06 -24.98
N GLN A 363 -83.85 18.19 -24.28
CA GLN A 363 -85.10 17.62 -24.54
C GLN A 363 -86.21 18.71 -24.84
N GLU A 364 -86.86 18.58 -25.99
CA GLU A 364 -88.19 19.17 -26.14
C GLU A 364 -89.24 18.06 -26.14
N GLY A 365 -90.01 18.26 -25.17
CA GLY A 365 -91.06 17.40 -24.71
C GLY A 365 -92.23 17.25 -25.62
N LYS A 366 -92.88 16.21 -25.34
CA LYS A 366 -94.29 15.91 -25.69
C LYS A 366 -95.21 16.95 -25.12
N SER A 367 -96.07 17.52 -25.93
CA SER A 367 -97.46 17.90 -25.59
C SER A 367 -98.16 18.20 -26.90
N ASN A 368 -99.04 17.53 -27.27
CA ASN A 368 -100.43 17.52 -26.87
C ASN A 368 -101.36 17.47 -28.11
N LYS A 369 -102.33 16.59 -28.03
CA LYS A 369 -103.74 16.67 -28.45
C LYS A 369 -104.02 17.05 -29.90
N GLY A 370 -104.74 16.32 -30.60
CA GLY A 370 -106.03 15.74 -30.29
C GLY A 370 -107.15 16.43 -31.06
N ASN A 371 -107.95 15.67 -31.58
CA ASN A 371 -109.32 15.93 -32.07
C ASN A 371 -109.46 16.39 -33.52
N GLY A 372 -110.12 15.58 -34.20
CA GLY A 372 -111.37 15.92 -34.76
C GLY A 372 -111.60 15.49 -36.23
N GLN A 373 -112.46 14.57 -36.27
CA GLN A 373 -113.30 14.11 -37.38
C GLN A 373 -112.64 13.25 -38.44
#